data_8c8bffa72c26d8ec87e5f1d41276627e
#
_entry.id   8c8bffa72c26d8ec87e5f1d41276627e
#
_cell.length_a   1.000
_cell.length_b   1.000
_cell.length_c   1.000
_cell.angle_alpha   90.00
_cell.angle_beta   90.00
_cell.angle_gamma   90.00
#
_symmetry.space_group_name_H-M   'P 1'
#
loop_
_entity.id
_entity.type
_entity.pdbx_description
1 polymer ?
#
loop_
_entity_poly.entity_id
_entity_poly.type
_entity_poly.pdbx_seq_one_letter_code
_entity_poly.pdbx_strand_id
1 'polypeptide(L)'
;FALLKKQEIKVVLNTGYNRATATGLLSKLNWSEGEDIDLLVTASDVSHNRPSPDMIDYAIKHFAITDPTTVIKVGDSAIDIEEGKNAGCGKTFGVTTGAQTREQIGVANPTAVVDDLLEILDKI
;
A
#
# COMPACT_ATOMS: atom_id res chain seq x y z
N PHE A 1 4.41 -11.23 -3.79
CA PHE A 1 3.74 -10.60 -4.96
C PHE A 1 3.27 -11.63 -5.99
N ALA A 2 4.04 -12.69 -6.22
CA ALA A 2 3.68 -13.70 -7.20
C ALA A 2 2.33 -14.37 -6.90
N LEU A 3 2.02 -14.64 -5.62
CA LEU A 3 0.76 -15.24 -5.21
C LEU A 3 -0.43 -14.31 -5.46
N LEU A 4 -0.25 -13.01 -5.24
CA LEU A 4 -1.28 -12.01 -5.52
C LEU A 4 -1.54 -11.91 -7.03
N LYS A 5 -0.50 -11.94 -7.85
CA LYS A 5 -0.64 -11.92 -9.30
C LYS A 5 -1.39 -13.15 -9.82
N LYS A 6 -1.17 -14.31 -9.24
CA LYS A 6 -1.92 -15.53 -9.59
C LYS A 6 -3.42 -15.39 -9.32
N GLN A 7 -3.81 -14.56 -8.35
CA GLN A 7 -5.21 -14.30 -8.03
C GLN A 7 -5.75 -13.09 -8.81
N GLU A 8 -5.00 -12.59 -9.78
CA GLU A 8 -5.35 -11.41 -10.60
C GLU A 8 -5.53 -10.14 -9.77
N ILE A 9 -4.83 -10.04 -8.63
CA ILE A 9 -4.83 -8.86 -7.78
C ILE A 9 -3.72 -7.92 -8.25
N LYS A 10 -4.07 -6.66 -8.50
CA LYS A 10 -3.09 -5.63 -8.84
C LYS A 10 -2.27 -5.27 -7.62
N VAL A 11 -0.96 -5.18 -7.79
CA VAL A 11 -0.02 -4.83 -6.72
C VAL A 11 0.54 -3.44 -6.99
N VAL A 12 0.31 -2.53 -6.06
CA VAL A 12 0.79 -1.14 -6.14
C VAL A 12 1.68 -0.86 -4.95
N LEU A 13 2.88 -0.33 -5.20
CA LEU A 13 3.70 0.24 -4.16
C LEU A 13 3.52 1.75 -4.17
N ASN A 14 3.16 2.32 -3.02
CA ASN A 14 3.14 3.77 -2.86
C ASN A 14 4.08 4.19 -1.75
N THR A 15 4.75 5.32 -1.93
CA THR A 15 5.78 5.77 -1.00
C THR A 15 5.78 7.29 -0.88
N GLY A 16 6.11 7.77 0.33
CA GLY A 16 6.32 9.18 0.59
C GLY A 16 7.64 9.72 0.04
N TYR A 17 8.51 8.87 -0.47
CA TYR A 17 9.76 9.30 -1.12
C TYR A 17 9.46 9.90 -2.50
N ASN A 18 10.40 10.71 -3.02
CA ASN A 18 10.32 11.18 -4.39
C ASN A 18 10.62 10.03 -5.36
N ARG A 19 10.33 10.25 -6.65
CA ARG A 19 10.49 9.20 -7.67
C ARG A 19 11.93 8.71 -7.81
N ALA A 20 12.90 9.60 -7.75
CA ALA A 20 14.31 9.22 -7.87
C ALA A 20 14.74 8.26 -6.76
N THR A 21 14.39 8.57 -5.50
CA THR A 21 14.69 7.72 -4.34
C THR A 21 13.95 6.39 -4.43
N ALA A 22 12.68 6.42 -4.78
CA ALA A 22 11.85 5.21 -4.89
C ALA A 22 12.38 4.29 -5.99
N THR A 23 12.74 4.82 -7.15
CA THR A 23 13.32 4.05 -8.26
C THR A 23 14.64 3.39 -7.84
N GLY A 24 15.47 4.11 -7.09
CA GLY A 24 16.73 3.57 -6.56
C GLY A 24 16.50 2.39 -5.61
N LEU A 25 15.46 2.47 -4.76
CA LEU A 25 15.11 1.39 -3.85
C LEU A 25 14.62 0.16 -4.60
N LEU A 26 13.79 0.33 -5.63
CA LEU A 26 13.33 -0.80 -6.46
C LEU A 26 14.51 -1.50 -7.14
N SER A 27 15.48 -0.73 -7.65
CA SER A 27 16.69 -1.30 -8.24
C SER A 27 17.48 -2.16 -7.26
N LYS A 28 17.61 -1.70 -6.01
CA LYS A 28 18.30 -2.46 -4.96
C LYS A 28 17.60 -3.76 -4.61
N LEU A 29 16.28 -3.78 -4.70
CA LEU A 29 15.45 -4.95 -4.41
C LEU A 29 15.25 -5.86 -5.63
N ASN A 30 15.76 -5.47 -6.80
CA ASN A 30 15.53 -6.15 -8.07
C ASN A 30 14.04 -6.26 -8.42
N TRP A 31 13.24 -5.27 -8.04
CA TRP A 31 11.83 -5.21 -8.40
C TRP A 31 11.64 -4.28 -9.60
N SER A 32 10.83 -4.73 -10.57
CA SER A 32 10.52 -3.97 -11.79
C SER A 32 9.05 -3.64 -11.85
N GLU A 33 8.75 -2.38 -12.13
CA GLU A 33 7.39 -1.95 -12.39
C GLU A 33 6.88 -2.62 -13.68
N GLY A 34 5.69 -3.22 -13.61
CA GLY A 34 5.13 -3.98 -14.72
C GLY A 34 5.40 -5.48 -14.65
N GLU A 35 6.43 -5.91 -13.91
CA GLU A 35 6.77 -7.33 -13.71
C GLU A 35 6.45 -7.78 -12.29
N ASP A 36 7.19 -7.27 -11.29
CA ASP A 36 7.00 -7.64 -9.88
C ASP A 36 5.85 -6.89 -9.25
N ILE A 37 5.69 -5.63 -9.61
CA ILE A 37 4.58 -4.77 -9.19
C ILE A 37 3.91 -4.18 -10.42
N ASP A 38 2.63 -3.85 -10.30
CA ASP A 38 1.85 -3.32 -11.42
C ASP A 38 1.98 -1.80 -11.54
N LEU A 39 2.25 -1.10 -10.46
CA LEU A 39 2.37 0.36 -10.45
C LEU A 39 3.21 0.83 -9.28
N LEU A 40 4.03 1.84 -9.51
CA LEU A 40 4.73 2.60 -8.47
C LEU A 40 4.14 4.01 -8.42
N VAL A 41 3.68 4.44 -7.23
CA VAL A 41 3.21 5.80 -6.99
C VAL A 41 4.12 6.44 -5.94
N THR A 42 4.60 7.64 -6.22
CA THR A 42 5.52 8.35 -5.34
C THR A 42 4.96 9.71 -4.94
N ALA A 43 5.57 10.35 -3.95
CA ALA A 43 5.21 11.70 -3.55
C ALA A 43 5.35 12.71 -4.71
N SER A 44 6.21 12.42 -5.70
CA SER A 44 6.38 13.27 -6.88
C SER A 44 5.18 13.24 -7.83
N ASP A 45 4.36 12.21 -7.75
CA ASP A 45 3.23 11.98 -8.68
C ASP A 45 1.94 12.65 -8.23
N VAL A 46 1.88 13.16 -7.01
CA VAL A 46 0.67 13.68 -6.38
C VAL A 46 0.93 15.02 -5.70
N SER A 47 -0.15 15.76 -5.39
CA SER A 47 -0.08 17.04 -4.73
C SER A 47 0.12 16.94 -3.22
N HIS A 48 -0.40 15.91 -2.60
CA HIS A 48 -0.37 15.72 -1.14
C HIS A 48 0.13 14.33 -0.78
N ASN A 49 1.05 14.28 0.19
CA ASN A 49 1.59 13.03 0.72
C ASN A 49 0.68 12.47 1.82
N ARG A 50 1.00 11.26 2.30
CA ARG A 50 0.28 10.60 3.40
C ARG A 50 0.13 11.52 4.61
N PRO A 51 -0.97 11.49 5.33
CA PRO A 51 -2.13 10.57 5.21
C PRO A 51 -3.20 10.97 4.21
N SER A 52 -2.91 11.92 3.31
CA SER A 52 -3.82 12.24 2.20
C SER A 52 -4.04 11.00 1.32
N PRO A 53 -5.25 10.81 0.77
CA PRO A 53 -5.53 9.65 -0.08
C PRO A 53 -5.01 9.79 -1.52
N ASP A 54 -4.30 10.87 -1.86
CA ASP A 54 -3.91 11.21 -3.23
C ASP A 54 -3.21 10.07 -3.97
N MET A 55 -2.25 9.38 -3.31
CA MET A 55 -1.52 8.29 -3.96
C MET A 55 -2.39 7.07 -4.21
N ILE A 56 -3.28 6.73 -3.30
CA ILE A 56 -4.22 5.62 -3.50
C ILE A 56 -5.25 6.00 -4.56
N ASP A 57 -5.75 7.22 -4.54
CA ASP A 57 -6.68 7.72 -5.57
C ASP A 57 -6.04 7.70 -6.95
N TYR A 58 -4.74 8.00 -7.05
CA TYR A 58 -3.99 7.89 -8.30
C TYR A 58 -4.03 6.45 -8.84
N ALA A 59 -3.78 5.46 -7.98
CA ALA A 59 -3.81 4.05 -8.37
C ALA A 59 -5.22 3.61 -8.77
N ILE A 60 -6.23 4.04 -8.02
CA ILE A 60 -7.64 3.75 -8.30
C ILE A 60 -8.02 4.25 -9.70
N LYS A 61 -7.63 5.47 -10.05
CA LYS A 61 -7.85 6.03 -11.38
C LYS A 61 -7.09 5.28 -12.45
N HIS A 62 -5.83 4.95 -12.17
CA HIS A 62 -4.96 4.27 -13.14
C HIS A 62 -5.56 2.93 -13.58
N PHE A 63 -6.14 2.17 -12.66
CA PHE A 63 -6.74 0.87 -12.96
C PHE A 63 -8.25 0.93 -13.22
N ALA A 64 -8.83 2.12 -13.31
CA ALA A 64 -10.26 2.33 -13.56
C ALA A 64 -11.15 1.59 -12.55
N ILE A 65 -10.74 1.58 -11.29
CA ILE A 65 -11.50 0.94 -10.21
C ILE A 65 -12.70 1.83 -9.87
N THR A 66 -13.90 1.25 -9.90
CA THR A 66 -15.14 1.98 -9.64
C THR A 66 -15.55 1.95 -8.17
N ASP A 67 -15.13 0.93 -7.43
CA ASP A 67 -15.49 0.74 -6.02
C ASP A 67 -14.22 0.70 -5.16
N PRO A 68 -13.90 1.76 -4.41
CA PRO A 68 -12.70 1.79 -3.59
C PRO A 68 -12.70 0.75 -2.46
N THR A 69 -13.85 0.20 -2.08
CA THR A 69 -13.92 -0.84 -1.04
C THR A 69 -13.30 -2.16 -1.50
N THR A 70 -13.00 -2.32 -2.78
CA THR A 70 -12.25 -3.47 -3.30
C THR A 70 -10.74 -3.31 -3.14
N VAL A 71 -10.30 -2.15 -2.71
CA VAL A 71 -8.87 -1.85 -2.51
C VAL A 71 -8.47 -2.17 -1.08
N ILE A 72 -7.27 -2.72 -0.93
CA ILE A 72 -6.68 -3.07 0.36
C ILE A 72 -5.41 -2.25 0.53
N LYS A 73 -5.28 -1.59 1.68
CA LYS A 73 -4.05 -0.88 2.05
C LYS A 73 -3.30 -1.67 3.11
N VAL A 74 -2.01 -1.85 2.87
CA VAL A 74 -1.09 -2.49 3.81
C VAL A 74 0.04 -1.54 4.13
N GLY A 75 0.37 -1.39 5.40
CA GLY A 75 1.48 -0.53 5.81
C GLY A 75 2.00 -0.87 7.19
N ASP A 76 3.11 -0.24 7.57
CA ASP A 76 3.82 -0.49 8.82
C ASP A 76 3.67 0.64 9.85
N SER A 77 2.78 1.58 9.59
CA SER A 77 2.54 2.72 10.48
C SER A 77 1.07 3.14 10.52
N ALA A 78 0.71 3.87 11.57
CA ALA A 78 -0.64 4.41 11.73
C ALA A 78 -1.02 5.34 10.57
N ILE A 79 -0.07 6.09 10.01
CA ILE A 79 -0.28 6.98 8.87
C ILE A 79 -0.75 6.19 7.63
N ASP A 80 -0.19 5.00 7.41
CA ASP A 80 -0.61 4.13 6.31
C ASP A 80 -2.07 3.70 6.45
N ILE A 81 -2.48 3.38 7.68
CA ILE A 81 -3.87 3.00 7.96
C ILE A 81 -4.81 4.17 7.72
N GLU A 82 -4.43 5.35 8.18
CA GLU A 82 -5.22 6.59 7.97
C GLU A 82 -5.35 6.88 6.48
N GLU A 83 -4.28 6.74 5.72
CA GLU A 83 -4.28 6.92 4.27
C GLU A 83 -5.30 5.99 3.60
N GLY A 84 -5.28 4.71 3.95
CA GLY A 84 -6.22 3.73 3.41
C GLY A 84 -7.67 4.08 3.73
N LYS A 85 -7.95 4.48 4.96
CA LYS A 85 -9.28 4.89 5.39
C LYS A 85 -9.75 6.15 4.66
N ASN A 86 -8.87 7.13 4.50
CA ASN A 86 -9.19 8.37 3.80
C ASN A 86 -9.51 8.13 2.32
N ALA A 87 -8.91 7.11 1.71
CA ALA A 87 -9.19 6.72 0.32
C ALA A 87 -10.45 5.85 0.17
N GLY A 88 -11.04 5.39 1.28
CA GLY A 88 -12.21 4.53 1.24
C GLY A 88 -11.91 3.06 1.00
N CYS A 89 -10.67 2.61 1.26
CA CYS A 89 -10.30 1.21 1.14
C CYS A 89 -11.19 0.32 2.02
N GLY A 90 -11.57 -0.84 1.51
CA GLY A 90 -12.45 -1.76 2.23
C GLY A 90 -11.77 -2.43 3.41
N LYS A 91 -10.46 -2.66 3.31
CA LYS A 91 -9.65 -3.24 4.38
C LYS A 91 -8.32 -2.52 4.50
N THR A 92 -7.85 -2.41 5.74
CA THR A 92 -6.52 -1.87 6.04
C THR A 92 -5.80 -2.84 6.96
N PHE A 93 -4.56 -3.18 6.62
CA PHE A 93 -3.74 -4.09 7.42
C PHE A 93 -2.45 -3.42 7.85
N GLY A 94 -2.11 -3.57 9.12
CA GLY A 94 -0.81 -3.17 9.63
C GLY A 94 0.12 -4.37 9.71
N VAL A 95 1.41 -4.16 9.43
CA VAL A 95 2.45 -5.18 9.60
C VAL A 95 3.48 -4.69 10.61
N THR A 96 3.91 -5.59 11.50
CA THR A 96 4.82 -5.25 12.61
C THR A 96 6.29 -5.38 12.23
N THR A 97 6.60 -5.76 10.99
CA THR A 97 7.97 -5.95 10.51
C THR A 97 8.70 -4.65 10.15
N GLY A 98 8.03 -3.51 10.24
CA GLY A 98 8.56 -2.21 9.84
C GLY A 98 8.69 -1.21 10.98
N ALA A 99 8.25 0.02 10.74
CA ALA A 99 8.56 1.19 11.55
C ALA A 99 7.90 1.23 12.93
N GLN A 100 6.70 0.65 13.08
CA GLN A 100 5.91 0.78 14.31
C GLN A 100 5.52 -0.55 14.94
N THR A 101 5.23 -0.51 16.25
CA THR A 101 4.74 -1.65 17.00
C THR A 101 3.25 -1.88 16.74
N ARG A 102 2.76 -3.05 17.16
CA ARG A 102 1.33 -3.39 17.08
C ARG A 102 0.46 -2.35 17.78
N GLU A 103 0.87 -1.88 18.95
CA GLU A 103 0.14 -0.87 19.72
C GLU A 103 0.08 0.47 18.99
N GLN A 104 1.20 0.90 18.39
CA GLN A 104 1.26 2.15 17.65
C GLN A 104 0.37 2.12 16.41
N ILE A 105 0.39 1.04 15.66
CA ILE A 105 -0.45 0.87 14.47
C ILE A 105 -1.93 0.75 14.87
N GLY A 106 -2.20 0.07 15.97
CA GLY A 106 -3.55 -0.16 16.47
C GLY A 106 -4.33 1.10 16.79
N VAL A 107 -3.64 2.21 17.09
CA VAL A 107 -4.28 3.52 17.34
C VAL A 107 -5.12 3.98 16.14
N ALA A 108 -4.71 3.66 14.92
CA ALA A 108 -5.46 4.01 13.71
C ALA A 108 -6.61 3.05 13.41
N ASN A 109 -6.80 2.02 14.22
CA ASN A 109 -7.89 1.06 14.13
C ASN A 109 -7.97 0.34 12.76
N PRO A 110 -6.92 -0.40 12.36
CA PRO A 110 -6.93 -1.15 11.11
C PRO A 110 -7.89 -2.35 11.18
N THR A 111 -8.16 -2.96 10.03
CA THR A 111 -8.93 -4.21 9.97
C THR A 111 -8.24 -5.31 10.78
N ALA A 112 -6.92 -5.42 10.65
CA ALA A 112 -6.11 -6.33 11.44
C ALA A 112 -4.65 -5.86 11.45
N VAL A 113 -3.87 -6.34 12.44
CA VAL A 113 -2.43 -6.18 12.47
C VAL A 113 -1.82 -7.59 12.43
N VAL A 114 -0.88 -7.78 11.51
CA VAL A 114 -0.23 -9.06 11.29
C VAL A 114 1.28 -8.93 11.47
N ASP A 115 1.95 -10.04 11.74
CA ASP A 115 3.39 -10.05 11.92
C ASP A 115 4.14 -10.45 10.65
N ASP A 116 3.44 -11.04 9.67
CA ASP A 116 3.99 -11.47 8.39
C ASP A 116 3.00 -11.14 7.28
N LEU A 117 3.50 -10.58 6.18
CA LEU A 117 2.67 -10.27 5.00
C LEU A 117 1.91 -11.48 4.45
N LEU A 118 2.45 -12.68 4.59
CA LEU A 118 1.78 -13.90 4.12
C LEU A 118 0.44 -14.14 4.83
N GLU A 119 0.30 -13.67 6.07
CA GLU A 119 -0.96 -13.81 6.83
C GLU A 119 -2.11 -13.04 6.17
N ILE A 120 -1.80 -12.02 5.37
CA ILE A 120 -2.80 -11.20 4.68
C ILE A 120 -3.54 -12.01 3.62
N LEU A 121 -2.86 -12.97 2.98
CA LEU A 121 -3.46 -13.81 1.94
C LEU A 121 -4.70 -14.55 2.43
N ASP A 122 -4.74 -14.92 3.69
CA ASP A 122 -5.88 -15.61 4.29
C ASP A 122 -7.03 -14.69 4.67
N LYS A 123 -6.81 -13.37 4.64
CA LYS A 123 -7.75 -12.36 5.12
C LYS A 123 -8.38 -11.51 4.01
N ILE A 124 -7.87 -11.63 2.82
CA ILE A 124 -8.37 -10.84 1.67
C ILE A 124 -9.52 -11.50 0.93
#